data_ae2599459393c0488bed4e2900125972
#
_entry.id   ae2599459393c0488bed4e2900125972
#
_cell.length_a   1.000
_cell.length_b   1.000
_cell.length_c   1.000
_cell.angle_alpha   90.00
_cell.angle_beta   90.00
_cell.angle_gamma   90.00
#
_symmetry.space_group_name_H-M   'P 1'
#
loop_
_entity.id
_entity.type
_entity.pdbx_description
1 polymer ?
#
loop_
_entity_poly.entity_id
_entity_poly.type
_entity_poly.pdbx_seq_one_letter_code
_entity_poly.pdbx_strand_id
1 'polypeptide(L)'
;NRTERFRVIGNRVNVVLLVLSAVLATVGMIGGTRVPQVKEETIAVNRLPEGADGLKVAVLADLHADGITREDRIRKIVERTNALNPDIVVIAGDFVDGSVSEHGGDLRPLADLKARYGVFGVPGNHEYYSGYEEWMEFLPTLGIRMLLNEHAPAGGEAVVLAGVTDPVAGIMGKEEPDISKALKDAPEKGVRILVSHQPRLAREAAAHGVDLQVSGHTHGGMIAGVDRLVARFNEGFVSGLYTVGNMKLYVSNGAGIWNGFPIRIGVPSEIVLTRLRKE
;
A
#
# COMPACT_ATOMS: atom_id res chain seq x y z
N ASN A 1 -57.10 -8.58 9.03
CA ASN A 1 -57.14 -7.21 8.53
C ASN A 1 -55.93 -6.97 7.62
N ARG A 2 -56.16 -6.35 6.42
CA ARG A 2 -55.10 -6.15 5.40
C ARG A 2 -53.92 -5.33 5.94
N THR A 3 -54.20 -4.33 6.72
CA THR A 3 -53.22 -3.44 7.40
C THR A 3 -52.31 -4.21 8.38
N GLU A 4 -52.87 -5.16 9.10
CA GLU A 4 -52.14 -5.98 10.07
C GLU A 4 -51.20 -6.98 9.39
N ARG A 5 -51.63 -7.57 8.25
CA ARG A 5 -50.74 -8.40 7.41
C ARG A 5 -49.59 -7.61 6.86
N PHE A 6 -49.78 -6.38 6.36
CA PHE A 6 -48.70 -5.54 5.87
C PHE A 6 -47.72 -5.17 7.00
N ARG A 7 -48.21 -4.88 8.21
CA ARG A 7 -47.35 -4.59 9.37
C ARG A 7 -46.49 -5.82 9.77
N VAL A 8 -47.08 -7.01 9.79
CA VAL A 8 -46.37 -8.25 10.10
C VAL A 8 -45.32 -8.58 9.03
N ILE A 9 -45.65 -8.41 7.74
CA ILE A 9 -44.69 -8.59 6.65
C ILE A 9 -43.58 -7.59 6.73
N GLY A 10 -43.88 -6.30 6.95
CA GLY A 10 -42.88 -5.25 7.13
C GLY A 10 -41.91 -5.53 8.28
N ASN A 11 -42.44 -5.95 9.45
CA ASN A 11 -41.60 -6.33 10.58
C ASN A 11 -40.69 -7.51 10.29
N ARG A 12 -41.18 -8.55 9.59
CA ARG A 12 -40.35 -9.70 9.18
C ARG A 12 -39.26 -9.29 8.19
N VAL A 13 -39.56 -8.44 7.23
CA VAL A 13 -38.58 -7.90 6.28
C VAL A 13 -37.50 -7.11 7.04
N ASN A 14 -37.90 -6.24 7.97
CA ASN A 14 -36.94 -5.46 8.77
C ASN A 14 -36.02 -6.37 9.61
N VAL A 15 -36.57 -7.42 10.24
CA VAL A 15 -35.77 -8.40 10.99
C VAL A 15 -34.77 -9.11 10.08
N VAL A 16 -35.20 -9.54 8.89
CA VAL A 16 -34.31 -10.20 7.90
C VAL A 16 -33.20 -9.25 7.46
N LEU A 17 -33.54 -7.99 7.15
CA LEU A 17 -32.55 -6.98 6.77
C LEU A 17 -31.54 -6.71 7.90
N LEU A 18 -32.01 -6.62 9.15
CA LEU A 18 -31.15 -6.41 10.32
C LEU A 18 -30.18 -7.59 10.50
N VAL A 19 -30.67 -8.82 10.42
CA VAL A 19 -29.83 -10.02 10.54
C VAL A 19 -28.81 -10.07 9.40
N LEU A 20 -29.24 -9.81 8.18
CA LEU A 20 -28.34 -9.79 7.02
C LEU A 20 -27.26 -8.73 7.16
N SER A 21 -27.62 -7.53 7.60
CA SER A 21 -26.65 -6.44 7.85
C SER A 21 -25.64 -6.80 8.94
N ALA A 22 -26.12 -7.43 10.03
CA ALA A 22 -25.24 -7.90 11.11
C ALA A 22 -24.27 -8.99 10.63
N VAL A 23 -24.74 -9.93 9.81
CA VAL A 23 -23.91 -10.98 9.21
C VAL A 23 -22.87 -10.37 8.28
N LEU A 24 -23.27 -9.46 7.39
CA LEU A 24 -22.34 -8.79 6.46
C LEU A 24 -21.29 -7.96 7.21
N ALA A 25 -21.70 -7.22 8.24
CA ALA A 25 -20.76 -6.47 9.08
C ALA A 25 -19.76 -7.40 9.77
N THR A 26 -20.23 -8.49 10.35
CA THR A 26 -19.37 -9.50 11.01
C THR A 26 -18.37 -10.12 10.03
N VAL A 27 -18.85 -10.56 8.86
CA VAL A 27 -18.01 -11.14 7.80
C VAL A 27 -16.97 -10.11 7.32
N GLY A 28 -17.40 -8.85 7.14
CA GLY A 28 -16.52 -7.77 6.71
C GLY A 28 -15.45 -7.44 7.75
N MET A 29 -15.79 -7.37 9.03
CA MET A 29 -14.84 -7.17 10.11
C MET A 29 -13.83 -8.32 10.23
N ILE A 30 -14.29 -9.57 10.15
CA ILE A 30 -13.41 -10.73 10.11
C ILE A 30 -12.48 -10.65 8.90
N GLY A 31 -13.00 -10.28 7.73
CA GLY A 31 -12.21 -10.08 6.51
C GLY A 31 -11.13 -9.01 6.67
N GLY A 32 -11.48 -7.89 7.32
CA GLY A 32 -10.57 -6.77 7.56
C GLY A 32 -9.46 -7.09 8.57
N THR A 33 -9.77 -7.84 9.63
CA THR A 33 -8.83 -8.12 10.71
C THR A 33 -7.94 -9.34 10.47
N ARG A 34 -8.17 -10.14 9.42
CA ARG A 34 -7.29 -11.26 9.07
C ARG A 34 -5.89 -10.79 8.72
N VAL A 35 -4.89 -11.63 9.01
CA VAL A 35 -3.53 -11.43 8.52
C VAL A 35 -3.54 -11.44 6.99
N PRO A 36 -2.89 -10.47 6.31
CA PRO A 36 -2.98 -10.32 4.86
C PRO A 36 -2.52 -11.58 4.11
N GLN A 37 -3.16 -11.84 2.98
CA GLN A 37 -2.76 -12.93 2.09
C GLN A 37 -1.50 -12.55 1.32
N VAL A 38 -0.68 -13.53 0.96
CA VAL A 38 0.43 -13.31 0.04
C VAL A 38 -0.10 -13.42 -1.38
N LYS A 39 0.19 -12.40 -2.19
CA LYS A 39 -0.10 -12.37 -3.61
C LYS A 39 1.23 -12.30 -4.38
N GLU A 40 1.48 -13.27 -5.23
CA GLU A 40 2.66 -13.28 -6.10
C GLU A 40 2.30 -12.77 -7.48
N GLU A 41 3.08 -11.81 -7.98
CA GLU A 41 2.93 -11.24 -9.32
C GLU A 41 4.26 -11.30 -10.06
N THR A 42 4.21 -11.70 -11.32
CA THR A 42 5.37 -11.62 -12.21
C THR A 42 5.21 -10.41 -13.11
N ILE A 43 6.14 -9.48 -13.02
CA ILE A 43 6.08 -8.21 -13.76
C ILE A 43 7.23 -8.13 -14.74
N ALA A 44 6.92 -8.13 -16.03
CA ALA A 44 7.88 -7.92 -17.09
C ALA A 44 8.22 -6.45 -17.22
N VAL A 45 9.51 -6.11 -17.26
CA VAL A 45 10.04 -4.76 -17.41
C VAL A 45 11.20 -4.73 -18.40
N ASN A 46 11.21 -3.72 -19.27
CA ASN A 46 12.12 -3.66 -20.43
C ASN A 46 13.59 -3.45 -20.07
N ARG A 47 13.90 -2.68 -19.02
CA ARG A 47 15.27 -2.29 -18.65
C ARG A 47 15.93 -3.17 -17.61
N LEU A 48 15.36 -4.33 -17.30
CA LEU A 48 15.93 -5.23 -16.30
C LEU A 48 17.24 -5.84 -16.81
N PRO A 49 18.37 -5.64 -16.12
CA PRO A 49 19.61 -6.32 -16.44
C PRO A 49 19.47 -7.83 -16.25
N GLU A 50 20.20 -8.64 -17.06
CA GLU A 50 20.11 -10.09 -16.99
C GLU A 50 20.42 -10.66 -15.60
N GLY A 51 21.38 -10.07 -14.89
CA GLY A 51 21.72 -10.46 -13.51
C GLY A 51 20.65 -10.14 -12.46
N ALA A 52 19.58 -9.41 -12.81
CA ALA A 52 18.48 -9.06 -11.93
C ALA A 52 17.17 -9.78 -12.31
N ASP A 53 17.20 -10.68 -13.31
CA ASP A 53 16.02 -11.48 -13.66
C ASP A 53 15.60 -12.37 -12.48
N GLY A 54 14.35 -12.31 -12.10
CA GLY A 54 13.82 -12.99 -10.92
C GLY A 54 13.95 -12.22 -9.60
N LEU A 55 14.45 -10.97 -9.61
CA LEU A 55 14.54 -10.11 -8.42
C LEU A 55 13.18 -10.01 -7.74
N LYS A 56 13.16 -10.24 -6.43
CA LYS A 56 11.95 -10.26 -5.62
C LYS A 56 11.80 -8.95 -4.84
N VAL A 57 10.72 -8.22 -5.10
CA VAL A 57 10.35 -7.03 -4.33
C VAL A 57 9.07 -7.32 -3.56
N ALA A 58 9.15 -7.31 -2.23
CA ALA A 58 7.96 -7.37 -1.39
C ALA A 58 7.40 -5.96 -1.22
N VAL A 59 6.12 -5.79 -1.50
CA VAL A 59 5.39 -4.54 -1.35
C VAL A 59 4.41 -4.67 -0.20
N LEU A 60 4.57 -3.80 0.77
CA LEU A 60 3.63 -3.51 1.84
C LEU A 60 3.04 -2.12 1.59
N ALA A 61 1.80 -1.91 1.98
CA ALA A 61 1.15 -0.60 1.95
C ALA A 61 0.04 -0.56 3.00
N ASP A 62 -0.36 0.64 3.40
CA ASP A 62 -1.56 0.85 4.19
C ASP A 62 -1.61 -0.04 5.44
N LEU A 63 -0.56 0.00 6.25
CA LEU A 63 -0.48 -0.79 7.49
C LEU A 63 -1.47 -0.30 8.53
N HIS A 64 -1.64 1.03 8.62
CA HIS A 64 -2.55 1.71 9.55
C HIS A 64 -2.45 1.15 10.97
N ALA A 65 -1.26 1.25 11.59
CA ALA A 65 -1.12 0.93 13.00
C ALA A 65 -1.98 1.88 13.83
N ASP A 66 -2.93 1.32 14.57
CA ASP A 66 -3.98 2.02 15.29
C ASP A 66 -4.54 1.19 16.45
N GLY A 67 -5.75 1.53 16.93
CA GLY A 67 -6.48 0.76 17.93
C GLY A 67 -6.83 -0.68 17.52
N ILE A 68 -6.87 -1.00 16.21
CA ILE A 68 -7.23 -2.31 15.65
C ILE A 68 -5.98 -3.04 15.17
N THR A 69 -5.10 -2.35 14.43
CA THR A 69 -3.84 -2.90 13.91
C THR A 69 -2.71 -2.63 14.92
N ARG A 70 -2.52 -3.56 15.82
CA ARG A 70 -1.54 -3.50 16.89
C ARG A 70 -0.28 -4.30 16.57
N GLU A 71 0.70 -4.23 17.47
CA GLU A 71 2.00 -4.90 17.39
C GLU A 71 1.90 -6.36 16.90
N ASP A 72 1.00 -7.16 17.46
CA ASP A 72 0.84 -8.57 17.09
C ASP A 72 0.49 -8.77 15.61
N ARG A 73 -0.32 -7.88 15.05
CA ARG A 73 -0.68 -7.95 13.63
C ARG A 73 0.49 -7.53 12.77
N ILE A 74 1.18 -6.44 13.11
CA ILE A 74 2.40 -5.99 12.43
C ILE A 74 3.47 -7.09 12.47
N ARG A 75 3.68 -7.75 13.59
CA ARG A 75 4.62 -8.88 13.72
C ARG A 75 4.29 -10.01 12.75
N LYS A 76 3.03 -10.39 12.63
CA LYS A 76 2.58 -11.43 11.68
C LYS A 76 2.78 -11.01 10.22
N ILE A 77 2.61 -9.73 9.90
CA ILE A 77 2.90 -9.18 8.57
C ILE A 77 4.40 -9.31 8.28
N VAL A 78 5.25 -8.91 9.22
CA VAL A 78 6.72 -9.02 9.12
C VAL A 78 7.16 -10.48 8.95
N GLU A 79 6.67 -11.38 9.78
CA GLU A 79 6.98 -12.82 9.69
C GLU A 79 6.62 -13.40 8.31
N ARG A 80 5.43 -13.06 7.80
CA ARG A 80 4.99 -13.50 6.46
C ARG A 80 5.85 -12.90 5.35
N THR A 81 6.20 -11.62 5.45
CA THR A 81 7.06 -10.95 4.48
C THR A 81 8.44 -11.58 4.47
N ASN A 82 9.04 -11.83 5.63
CA ASN A 82 10.36 -12.45 5.75
C ASN A 82 10.37 -13.89 5.20
N ALA A 83 9.28 -14.64 5.37
CA ALA A 83 9.16 -16.00 4.83
C ALA A 83 9.23 -16.06 3.28
N LEU A 84 8.96 -14.95 2.59
CA LEU A 84 9.07 -14.82 1.13
C LEU A 84 10.53 -14.69 0.67
N ASN A 85 11.45 -14.40 1.58
CA ASN A 85 12.85 -14.10 1.29
C ASN A 85 13.00 -13.05 0.18
N PRO A 86 12.46 -11.82 0.37
CA PRO A 86 12.54 -10.77 -0.62
C PRO A 86 13.97 -10.24 -0.75
N ASP A 87 14.30 -9.75 -1.94
CA ASP A 87 15.56 -9.03 -2.17
C ASP A 87 15.44 -7.56 -1.74
N ILE A 88 14.26 -6.97 -1.92
CA ILE A 88 13.92 -5.61 -1.54
C ILE A 88 12.56 -5.64 -0.83
N VAL A 89 12.40 -4.85 0.22
CA VAL A 89 11.08 -4.55 0.80
C VAL A 89 10.78 -3.07 0.59
N VAL A 90 9.60 -2.76 0.09
CA VAL A 90 9.08 -1.39 -0.01
C VAL A 90 7.79 -1.25 0.77
N ILE A 91 7.62 -0.13 1.49
CA ILE A 91 6.41 0.22 2.20
C ILE A 91 5.85 1.49 1.58
N ALA A 92 4.73 1.34 0.88
CA ALA A 92 4.15 2.40 0.05
C ALA A 92 3.17 3.30 0.83
N GLY A 93 3.59 3.78 2.00
CA GLY A 93 2.87 4.77 2.81
C GLY A 93 1.77 4.20 3.70
N ASP A 94 1.17 5.11 4.48
CA ASP A 94 0.12 4.85 5.46
C ASP A 94 0.52 3.78 6.49
N PHE A 95 1.61 4.06 7.20
CA PHE A 95 2.09 3.19 8.28
C PHE A 95 1.17 3.23 9.50
N VAL A 96 0.50 4.37 9.74
CA VAL A 96 -0.11 4.67 11.03
C VAL A 96 -1.34 5.54 10.94
N ASP A 97 -2.20 5.44 11.96
CA ASP A 97 -3.27 6.38 12.31
C ASP A 97 -3.10 6.82 13.76
N GLY A 98 -2.46 7.99 13.99
CA GLY A 98 -2.18 8.55 15.31
C GLY A 98 -0.70 8.89 15.52
N SER A 99 -0.37 9.43 16.68
CA SER A 99 0.97 9.95 17.00
C SER A 99 1.99 8.84 17.26
N VAL A 100 3.29 9.18 17.18
CA VAL A 100 4.40 8.29 17.56
C VAL A 100 4.29 7.82 19.01
N SER A 101 3.83 8.70 19.92
CA SER A 101 3.65 8.36 21.32
C SER A 101 2.55 7.31 21.54
N GLU A 102 1.53 7.26 20.68
CA GLU A 102 0.42 6.30 20.76
C GLU A 102 0.76 4.97 20.08
N HIS A 103 1.33 5.01 18.88
CA HIS A 103 1.47 3.83 18.00
C HIS A 103 2.90 3.49 17.57
N GLY A 104 3.90 4.27 17.98
CA GLY A 104 5.31 3.94 17.68
C GLY A 104 5.71 2.55 18.20
N GLY A 105 5.16 2.15 19.36
CA GLY A 105 5.35 0.81 19.92
C GLY A 105 4.80 -0.30 19.01
N ASP A 106 3.64 -0.07 18.40
CA ASP A 106 2.97 -1.04 17.52
C ASP A 106 3.77 -1.32 16.23
N LEU A 107 4.55 -0.33 15.76
CA LEU A 107 5.38 -0.45 14.55
C LEU A 107 6.78 -1.06 14.79
N ARG A 108 7.21 -1.24 16.05
CA ARG A 108 8.55 -1.80 16.35
C ARG A 108 8.88 -3.11 15.64
N PRO A 109 7.94 -4.05 15.41
CA PRO A 109 8.26 -5.26 14.66
C PRO A 109 8.76 -5.02 13.24
N LEU A 110 8.54 -3.85 12.63
CA LEU A 110 9.07 -3.51 11.32
C LEU A 110 10.61 -3.53 11.29
N ALA A 111 11.28 -3.31 12.44
CA ALA A 111 12.72 -3.43 12.56
C ALA A 111 13.25 -4.86 12.28
N ASP A 112 12.37 -5.87 12.37
CA ASP A 112 12.70 -7.27 12.08
C ASP A 112 12.53 -7.64 10.60
N LEU A 113 12.12 -6.70 9.73
CA LEU A 113 12.05 -6.93 8.27
C LEU A 113 13.43 -7.26 7.71
N LYS A 114 13.47 -8.28 6.85
CA LYS A 114 14.71 -8.78 6.24
C LYS A 114 14.63 -8.71 4.74
N ALA A 115 15.57 -7.99 4.14
CA ALA A 115 15.74 -7.91 2.69
C ALA A 115 17.22 -7.74 2.36
N ARG A 116 17.66 -8.44 1.29
CA ARG A 116 19.08 -8.43 0.87
C ARG A 116 19.60 -7.03 0.58
N TYR A 117 18.76 -6.18 -0.01
CA TYR A 117 19.14 -4.83 -0.46
C TYR A 117 18.47 -3.72 0.34
N GLY A 118 17.78 -4.07 1.43
CA GLY A 118 17.22 -3.11 2.37
C GLY A 118 15.70 -2.97 2.33
N VAL A 119 15.22 -2.18 3.30
CA VAL A 119 13.82 -1.84 3.49
C VAL A 119 13.66 -0.35 3.23
N PHE A 120 12.72 0.01 2.37
CA PHE A 120 12.49 1.37 1.93
C PHE A 120 11.03 1.75 2.15
N GLY A 121 10.77 3.03 2.37
CA GLY A 121 9.41 3.53 2.54
C GLY A 121 9.22 4.92 1.96
N VAL A 122 7.97 5.28 1.71
CA VAL A 122 7.53 6.64 1.44
C VAL A 122 6.39 6.98 2.40
N PRO A 123 6.15 8.25 2.73
CA PRO A 123 4.95 8.62 3.48
C PRO A 123 3.70 8.45 2.63
N GLY A 124 2.59 8.10 3.26
CA GLY A 124 1.24 8.28 2.72
C GLY A 124 0.59 9.53 3.29
N ASN A 125 -0.69 9.73 3.00
CA ASN A 125 -1.40 10.90 3.51
C ASN A 125 -1.64 10.84 5.04
N HIS A 126 -1.70 9.65 5.62
CA HIS A 126 -1.95 9.50 7.06
C HIS A 126 -0.77 9.92 7.93
N GLU A 127 0.46 9.79 7.48
CA GLU A 127 1.61 10.35 8.21
C GLU A 127 1.50 11.86 8.38
N TYR A 128 0.99 12.58 7.36
CA TYR A 128 0.80 14.03 7.45
C TYR A 128 -0.30 14.43 8.43
N TYR A 129 -1.35 13.60 8.57
CA TYR A 129 -2.42 13.82 9.55
C TYR A 129 -2.02 13.46 10.98
N SER A 130 -0.99 12.61 11.13
CA SER A 130 -0.60 11.95 12.37
C SER A 130 0.69 12.50 13.01
N GLY A 131 1.22 13.63 12.51
CA GLY A 131 2.47 14.21 13.00
C GLY A 131 3.67 13.84 12.14
N TYR A 132 3.69 14.36 10.91
CA TYR A 132 4.66 14.02 9.86
C TYR A 132 6.10 14.04 10.31
N GLU A 133 6.56 15.11 10.99
CA GLU A 133 7.93 15.26 11.39
C GLU A 133 8.37 14.15 12.35
N GLU A 134 7.55 13.87 13.36
CA GLU A 134 7.86 12.84 14.36
C GLU A 134 7.93 11.46 13.70
N TRP A 135 7.05 11.18 12.72
CA TRP A 135 7.09 9.92 11.98
C TRP A 135 8.29 9.82 11.05
N MET A 136 8.68 10.90 10.37
CA MET A 136 9.87 10.91 9.52
C MET A 136 11.18 10.80 10.32
N GLU A 137 11.18 11.17 11.60
CA GLU A 137 12.28 10.91 12.52
C GLU A 137 12.24 9.47 13.08
N PHE A 138 11.06 8.95 13.37
CA PHE A 138 10.89 7.64 14.02
C PHE A 138 11.12 6.46 13.08
N LEU A 139 10.51 6.45 11.88
CA LEU A 139 10.55 5.32 10.95
C LEU A 139 11.98 4.89 10.56
N PRO A 140 12.95 5.82 10.34
CA PRO A 140 14.33 5.43 10.10
C PRO A 140 14.99 4.69 11.28
N THR A 141 14.53 4.90 12.51
CA THR A 141 15.06 4.17 13.68
C THR A 141 14.71 2.68 13.66
N LEU A 142 13.71 2.30 12.84
CA LEU A 142 13.32 0.92 12.57
C LEU A 142 14.09 0.29 11.39
N GLY A 143 15.12 0.96 10.86
CA GLY A 143 15.91 0.47 9.74
C GLY A 143 15.23 0.67 8.37
N ILE A 144 14.19 1.49 8.29
CA ILE A 144 13.49 1.82 7.05
C ILE A 144 14.12 3.08 6.45
N ARG A 145 14.65 2.99 5.23
CA ARG A 145 15.10 4.17 4.49
C ARG A 145 13.90 4.87 3.86
N MET A 146 13.53 6.02 4.42
CA MET A 146 12.47 6.85 3.85
C MET A 146 13.00 7.58 2.61
N LEU A 147 12.24 7.54 1.51
CA LEU A 147 12.56 8.20 0.25
C LEU A 147 11.60 9.39 0.05
N LEU A 148 12.13 10.60 0.19
CA LEU A 148 11.35 11.85 0.17
C LEU A 148 11.78 12.70 -1.04
N ASN A 149 11.20 12.43 -2.21
CA ASN A 149 11.62 12.99 -3.50
C ASN A 149 13.10 12.69 -3.81
N GLU A 150 13.52 11.48 -3.55
CA GLU A 150 14.88 11.01 -3.76
C GLU A 150 14.91 9.56 -4.25
N HIS A 151 16.07 9.08 -4.66
CA HIS A 151 16.29 7.68 -5.02
C HIS A 151 17.44 7.04 -4.26
N ALA A 152 17.46 5.73 -4.28
CA ALA A 152 18.53 4.89 -3.77
C ALA A 152 18.84 3.75 -4.74
N PRO A 153 20.09 3.28 -4.82
CA PRO A 153 20.38 2.02 -5.47
C PRO A 153 19.81 0.87 -4.64
N ALA A 154 19.17 -0.08 -5.31
CA ALA A 154 18.70 -1.31 -4.71
C ALA A 154 18.98 -2.47 -5.68
N GLY A 155 19.58 -3.55 -5.17
CA GLY A 155 20.04 -4.63 -6.06
C GLY A 155 21.33 -4.33 -6.80
N GLY A 156 22.26 -3.60 -6.17
CA GLY A 156 23.45 -3.07 -6.83
C GLY A 156 23.07 -1.96 -7.83
N GLU A 157 23.57 -2.02 -9.06
CA GLU A 157 23.22 -1.08 -10.15
C GLU A 157 21.98 -1.52 -10.95
N ALA A 158 21.34 -2.64 -10.56
CA ALA A 158 20.25 -3.20 -11.33
C ALA A 158 18.93 -2.44 -11.18
N VAL A 159 18.70 -1.83 -10.03
CA VAL A 159 17.47 -1.12 -9.69
C VAL A 159 17.79 0.25 -9.13
N VAL A 160 17.15 1.27 -9.67
CA VAL A 160 17.02 2.61 -9.11
C VAL A 160 15.65 2.66 -8.43
N LEU A 161 15.65 2.64 -7.10
CA LEU A 161 14.42 2.76 -6.33
C LEU A 161 14.20 4.22 -5.96
N ALA A 162 13.23 4.85 -6.56
CA ALA A 162 12.82 6.23 -6.27
C ALA A 162 11.58 6.24 -5.40
N GLY A 163 11.45 7.26 -4.56
CA GLY A 163 10.27 7.50 -3.74
C GLY A 163 9.91 8.98 -3.74
N VAL A 164 8.61 9.24 -3.68
CA VAL A 164 8.08 10.61 -3.62
C VAL A 164 7.23 10.81 -2.37
N THR A 165 7.09 12.05 -1.95
CA THR A 165 6.15 12.48 -0.92
C THR A 165 4.70 12.28 -1.39
N ASP A 166 3.73 12.47 -0.49
CA ASP A 166 2.32 12.33 -0.85
C ASP A 166 1.73 13.65 -1.37
N PRO A 167 0.78 13.63 -2.31
CA PRO A 167 0.11 14.84 -2.80
C PRO A 167 -0.58 15.70 -1.71
N VAL A 168 -0.90 15.12 -0.54
CA VAL A 168 -1.44 15.90 0.58
C VAL A 168 -0.41 16.86 1.18
N ALA A 169 0.87 16.63 0.94
CA ALA A 169 1.97 17.43 1.48
C ALA A 169 1.80 18.93 1.19
N GLY A 170 1.42 19.30 -0.04
CA GLY A 170 1.20 20.70 -0.42
C GLY A 170 0.11 21.37 0.40
N ILE A 171 -0.99 20.67 0.69
CA ILE A 171 -2.08 21.18 1.54
C ILE A 171 -1.59 21.40 2.98
N MET A 172 -0.66 20.56 3.44
CA MET A 172 -0.06 20.62 4.78
C MET A 172 1.17 21.53 4.86
N GLY A 173 1.48 22.28 3.80
CA GLY A 173 2.64 23.20 3.76
C GLY A 173 3.99 22.49 3.76
N LYS A 174 4.04 21.27 3.26
CA LYS A 174 5.22 20.44 3.10
C LYS A 174 5.60 20.31 1.62
N GLU A 175 6.75 19.69 1.34
CA GLU A 175 7.22 19.50 -0.02
C GLU A 175 6.32 18.50 -0.78
N GLU A 176 5.74 18.96 -1.88
CA GLU A 176 4.91 18.15 -2.78
C GLU A 176 5.71 17.06 -3.48
N PRO A 177 5.07 16.00 -3.98
CA PRO A 177 5.77 14.97 -4.76
C PRO A 177 6.39 15.57 -6.02
N ASP A 178 7.65 15.23 -6.24
CA ASP A 178 8.45 15.67 -7.40
C ASP A 178 9.23 14.48 -7.97
N ILE A 179 8.70 13.88 -9.03
CA ILE A 179 9.32 12.74 -9.71
C ILE A 179 10.62 13.15 -10.41
N SER A 180 10.68 14.37 -10.94
CA SER A 180 11.88 14.89 -11.61
C SER A 180 13.04 15.01 -10.62
N LYS A 181 12.76 15.56 -9.43
CA LYS A 181 13.73 15.64 -8.31
C LYS A 181 14.13 14.25 -7.83
N ALA A 182 13.16 13.35 -7.64
CA ALA A 182 13.42 11.99 -7.19
C ALA A 182 14.34 11.21 -8.13
N LEU A 183 14.25 11.46 -9.44
CA LEU A 183 15.08 10.81 -10.47
C LEU A 183 16.30 11.64 -10.89
N LYS A 184 16.53 12.81 -10.27
CA LYS A 184 17.67 13.66 -10.62
C LYS A 184 18.96 12.89 -10.35
N ASP A 185 19.87 12.93 -11.33
CA ASP A 185 21.16 12.23 -11.30
C ASP A 185 21.07 10.70 -11.14
N ALA A 186 19.87 10.13 -11.32
CA ALA A 186 19.67 8.68 -11.30
C ALA A 186 20.40 8.02 -12.48
N PRO A 187 21.04 6.86 -12.27
CA PRO A 187 21.67 6.11 -13.35
C PRO A 187 20.71 5.86 -14.53
N GLU A 188 21.23 6.03 -15.75
CA GLU A 188 20.44 5.72 -16.96
C GLU A 188 20.19 4.22 -17.13
N LYS A 189 21.14 3.40 -16.64
CA LYS A 189 21.06 1.93 -16.67
C LYS A 189 20.30 1.40 -15.47
N GLY A 190 19.60 0.30 -15.67
CA GLY A 190 18.82 -0.37 -14.64
C GLY A 190 17.33 -0.03 -14.69
N VAL A 191 16.57 -0.80 -13.96
CA VAL A 191 15.11 -0.61 -13.82
C VAL A 191 14.83 0.53 -12.85
N ARG A 192 13.96 1.46 -13.26
CA ARG A 192 13.47 2.55 -12.40
C ARG A 192 12.15 2.13 -11.77
N ILE A 193 12.18 1.88 -10.46
CA ILE A 193 10.98 1.59 -9.67
C ILE A 193 10.64 2.84 -8.87
N LEU A 194 9.42 3.34 -9.03
CA LEU A 194 8.89 4.43 -8.23
C LEU A 194 7.96 3.89 -7.15
N VAL A 195 8.20 4.29 -5.91
CA VAL A 195 7.25 4.11 -4.80
C VAL A 195 6.51 5.42 -4.62
N SER A 196 5.19 5.38 -4.78
CA SER A 196 4.29 6.51 -4.57
C SER A 196 3.05 6.00 -3.89
N HIS A 197 2.69 6.57 -2.73
CA HIS A 197 1.53 6.10 -1.98
C HIS A 197 0.26 6.12 -2.85
N GLN A 198 -0.06 7.26 -3.45
CA GLN A 198 -1.24 7.39 -4.31
C GLN A 198 -0.93 6.99 -5.76
N PRO A 199 -1.80 6.18 -6.41
CA PRO A 199 -1.56 5.72 -7.80
C PRO A 199 -1.76 6.81 -8.85
N ARG A 200 -2.37 7.94 -8.51
CA ARG A 200 -2.71 9.02 -9.46
C ARG A 200 -1.52 9.70 -10.14
N LEU A 201 -0.30 9.53 -9.61
CA LEU A 201 0.91 10.02 -10.24
C LEU A 201 1.41 9.13 -11.40
N ALA A 202 0.73 8.02 -11.70
CA ALA A 202 1.22 7.01 -12.65
C ALA A 202 1.44 7.54 -14.08
N ARG A 203 0.60 8.47 -14.56
CA ARG A 203 0.78 9.06 -15.91
C ARG A 203 2.02 9.93 -15.98
N GLU A 204 2.28 10.70 -14.93
CA GLU A 204 3.48 11.53 -14.81
C GLU A 204 4.73 10.64 -14.67
N ALA A 205 4.68 9.61 -13.82
CA ALA A 205 5.77 8.65 -13.67
C ALA A 205 6.15 7.97 -14.99
N ALA A 206 5.16 7.57 -15.78
CA ALA A 206 5.39 7.00 -17.11
C ALA A 206 6.08 7.99 -18.05
N ALA A 207 5.71 9.28 -18.00
CA ALA A 207 6.34 10.33 -18.80
C ALA A 207 7.81 10.59 -18.40
N HIS A 208 8.17 10.35 -17.11
CA HIS A 208 9.55 10.46 -16.61
C HIS A 208 10.38 9.17 -16.81
N GLY A 209 9.84 8.18 -17.54
CA GLY A 209 10.57 6.96 -17.88
C GLY A 209 10.76 6.00 -16.69
N VAL A 210 9.82 5.99 -15.76
CA VAL A 210 9.69 4.92 -14.74
C VAL A 210 9.26 3.63 -15.42
N ASP A 211 9.78 2.48 -15.00
CA ASP A 211 9.43 1.17 -15.54
C ASP A 211 8.33 0.49 -14.75
N LEU A 212 8.36 0.67 -13.43
CA LEU A 212 7.37 0.13 -12.50
C LEU A 212 7.05 1.18 -11.43
N GLN A 213 5.77 1.49 -11.25
CA GLN A 213 5.29 2.18 -10.05
C GLN A 213 4.57 1.18 -9.14
N VAL A 214 4.81 1.28 -7.83
CA VAL A 214 4.05 0.57 -6.80
C VAL A 214 3.35 1.56 -5.89
N SER A 215 2.07 1.31 -5.60
CA SER A 215 1.20 2.20 -4.84
C SER A 215 0.26 1.44 -3.92
N GLY A 216 -0.29 2.15 -2.92
CA GLY A 216 -1.34 1.71 -2.00
C GLY A 216 -2.57 2.61 -2.08
N HIS A 217 -2.98 3.16 -0.93
CA HIS A 217 -4.00 4.21 -0.75
C HIS A 217 -5.46 3.78 -0.96
N THR A 218 -5.72 2.98 -1.97
CA THR A 218 -7.09 2.68 -2.42
C THR A 218 -7.75 1.55 -1.65
N HIS A 219 -6.97 0.78 -0.91
CA HIS A 219 -7.39 -0.46 -0.25
C HIS A 219 -8.15 -1.43 -1.18
N GLY A 220 -7.98 -1.31 -2.51
CA GLY A 220 -8.74 -2.06 -3.50
C GLY A 220 -10.24 -1.78 -3.49
N GLY A 221 -10.67 -0.64 -2.89
CA GLY A 221 -12.06 -0.28 -2.70
C GLY A 221 -12.75 -0.99 -1.53
N MET A 222 -12.05 -1.84 -0.77
CA MET A 222 -12.48 -2.59 0.42
C MET A 222 -13.68 -3.52 0.25
N ILE A 223 -14.69 -3.14 -0.52
CA ILE A 223 -15.90 -3.94 -0.83
C ILE A 223 -15.99 -4.14 -2.33
N ALA A 224 -16.13 -5.39 -2.76
CA ALA A 224 -16.31 -5.72 -4.17
C ALA A 224 -17.50 -4.95 -4.79
N GLY A 225 -17.23 -4.23 -5.88
CA GLY A 225 -18.19 -3.35 -6.55
C GLY A 225 -18.10 -1.87 -6.15
N VAL A 226 -17.42 -1.52 -5.05
CA VAL A 226 -17.16 -0.11 -4.66
C VAL A 226 -15.92 0.43 -5.38
N ASP A 227 -15.07 -0.44 -5.92
CA ASP A 227 -13.90 -0.13 -6.73
C ASP A 227 -14.16 0.94 -7.81
N ARG A 228 -15.32 0.90 -8.47
CA ARG A 228 -15.72 1.89 -9.48
C ARG A 228 -15.88 3.31 -8.93
N LEU A 229 -16.30 3.44 -7.67
CA LEU A 229 -16.39 4.73 -7.02
C LEU A 229 -15.01 5.25 -6.65
N VAL A 230 -14.16 4.39 -6.06
CA VAL A 230 -12.78 4.71 -5.70
C VAL A 230 -11.95 5.09 -6.93
N ALA A 231 -12.18 4.42 -8.06
CA ALA A 231 -11.53 4.71 -9.34
C ALA A 231 -11.67 6.18 -9.78
N ARG A 232 -12.82 6.81 -9.52
CA ARG A 232 -13.06 8.22 -9.92
C ARG A 232 -12.11 9.22 -9.25
N PHE A 233 -11.62 8.89 -8.06
CA PHE A 233 -10.71 9.73 -7.28
C PHE A 233 -9.24 9.36 -7.47
N ASN A 234 -8.97 8.25 -8.19
CA ASN A 234 -7.63 7.70 -8.38
C ASN A 234 -7.29 7.48 -9.86
N GLU A 235 -7.78 8.33 -10.74
CA GLU A 235 -7.56 8.28 -12.21
C GLU A 235 -7.85 6.93 -12.87
N GLY A 236 -8.75 6.15 -12.29
CA GLY A 236 -9.12 4.82 -12.75
C GLY A 236 -8.33 3.68 -12.11
N PHE A 237 -7.32 3.95 -11.30
CA PHE A 237 -6.46 2.93 -10.68
C PHE A 237 -6.94 2.57 -9.28
N VAL A 238 -7.20 1.27 -9.01
CA VAL A 238 -7.73 0.83 -7.72
C VAL A 238 -7.01 -0.40 -7.15
N SER A 239 -6.77 -1.42 -7.95
CA SER A 239 -6.23 -2.70 -7.47
C SER A 239 -5.58 -3.49 -8.59
N GLY A 240 -4.43 -4.10 -8.31
CA GLY A 240 -3.74 -5.00 -9.22
C GLY A 240 -2.83 -4.30 -10.24
N LEU A 241 -2.54 -5.00 -11.32
CA LEU A 241 -1.55 -4.60 -12.32
C LEU A 241 -2.20 -3.86 -13.50
N TYR A 242 -1.65 -2.70 -13.82
CA TYR A 242 -2.01 -1.87 -14.99
C TYR A 242 -0.80 -1.65 -15.88
N THR A 243 -1.07 -1.26 -17.14
CA THR A 243 -0.06 -0.75 -18.06
C THR A 243 -0.37 0.71 -18.38
N VAL A 244 0.59 1.61 -18.15
CA VAL A 244 0.46 3.06 -18.36
C VAL A 244 1.60 3.49 -19.30
N GLY A 245 1.29 3.65 -20.58
CA GLY A 245 2.33 3.80 -21.60
C GLY A 245 3.24 2.56 -21.62
N ASN A 246 4.54 2.77 -21.42
CA ASN A 246 5.53 1.68 -21.32
C ASN A 246 5.80 1.24 -19.87
N MET A 247 5.15 1.86 -18.90
CA MET A 247 5.31 1.58 -17.47
C MET A 247 4.28 0.56 -16.99
N LYS A 248 4.67 -0.28 -16.04
CA LYS A 248 3.74 -1.08 -15.23
C LYS A 248 3.41 -0.31 -13.94
N LEU A 249 2.14 -0.36 -13.54
CA LEU A 249 1.68 0.15 -12.25
C LEU A 249 1.06 -1.00 -11.47
N TYR A 250 1.52 -1.24 -10.26
CA TYR A 250 0.86 -2.13 -9.32
C TYR A 250 0.22 -1.33 -8.19
N VAL A 251 -1.07 -1.50 -7.98
CA VAL A 251 -1.82 -0.89 -6.88
C VAL A 251 -2.20 -1.98 -5.89
N SER A 252 -1.63 -1.90 -4.68
CA SER A 252 -1.88 -2.85 -3.59
C SER A 252 -3.24 -2.59 -2.93
N ASN A 253 -3.88 -3.67 -2.46
CA ASN A 253 -5.06 -3.58 -1.60
C ASN A 253 -4.72 -3.21 -0.14
N GLY A 254 -3.44 -3.02 0.17
CA GLY A 254 -2.97 -2.74 1.52
C GLY A 254 -2.89 -3.98 2.42
N ALA A 255 -1.95 -3.96 3.36
CA ALA A 255 -1.73 -5.04 4.32
C ALA A 255 -2.52 -4.85 5.62
N GLY A 256 -2.86 -3.62 5.95
CA GLY A 256 -3.66 -3.25 7.11
C GLY A 256 -5.14 -3.03 6.79
N ILE A 257 -5.77 -2.29 7.68
CA ILE A 257 -7.15 -1.88 7.56
C ILE A 257 -7.31 -0.48 8.14
N TRP A 258 -7.93 0.40 7.40
CA TRP A 258 -8.22 1.75 7.88
C TRP A 258 -9.37 1.71 8.92
N ASN A 259 -9.15 2.26 10.10
CA ASN A 259 -10.11 2.24 11.20
C ASN A 259 -11.39 3.04 10.94
N GLY A 260 -11.33 4.02 10.05
CA GLY A 260 -12.50 4.78 9.63
C GLY A 260 -13.56 3.91 8.92
N PHE A 261 -13.14 2.78 8.32
CA PHE A 261 -14.04 1.80 7.70
C PHE A 261 -13.44 0.38 7.79
N PRO A 262 -13.47 -0.28 8.97
CA PRO A 262 -12.76 -1.53 9.22
C PRO A 262 -13.47 -2.76 8.63
N ILE A 263 -13.91 -2.69 7.37
CA ILE A 263 -14.68 -3.75 6.70
C ILE A 263 -14.03 -4.10 5.36
N ARG A 264 -13.76 -5.40 5.13
CA ARG A 264 -13.37 -5.93 3.82
C ARG A 264 -14.28 -7.06 3.40
N ILE A 265 -14.95 -6.91 2.24
CA ILE A 265 -15.85 -7.91 1.66
C ILE A 265 -15.46 -8.17 0.20
N GLY A 266 -14.92 -9.35 -0.07
CA GLY A 266 -14.49 -9.74 -1.43
C GLY A 266 -13.17 -9.10 -1.89
N VAL A 267 -12.55 -8.23 -1.08
CA VAL A 267 -11.27 -7.57 -1.36
C VAL A 267 -10.33 -7.80 -0.18
N PRO A 268 -9.59 -8.91 -0.15
CA PRO A 268 -8.71 -9.23 0.96
C PRO A 268 -7.51 -8.26 1.04
N SER A 269 -7.00 -8.04 2.27
CA SER A 269 -5.70 -7.42 2.47
C SER A 269 -4.58 -8.32 1.95
N GLU A 270 -3.49 -7.70 1.46
CA GLU A 270 -2.43 -8.45 0.80
C GLU A 270 -1.02 -7.95 1.17
N ILE A 271 -0.07 -8.89 1.13
CA ILE A 271 1.36 -8.67 1.00
C ILE A 271 1.69 -9.08 -0.43
N VAL A 272 2.28 -8.19 -1.21
CA VAL A 272 2.56 -8.49 -2.62
C VAL A 272 4.03 -8.86 -2.77
N LEU A 273 4.31 -10.00 -3.40
CA LEU A 273 5.66 -10.36 -3.85
C LEU A 273 5.71 -10.20 -5.36
N THR A 274 6.37 -9.17 -5.84
CA THR A 274 6.63 -9.00 -7.27
C THR A 274 7.93 -9.71 -7.65
N ARG A 275 7.89 -10.51 -8.73
CA ARG A 275 9.09 -11.07 -9.37
C ARG A 275 9.32 -10.31 -10.67
N LEU A 276 10.41 -9.56 -10.73
CA LEU A 276 10.76 -8.84 -11.94
C LEU A 276 11.29 -9.81 -12.97
N ARG A 277 10.85 -9.66 -14.22
CA ARG A 277 11.31 -10.42 -15.37
C ARG A 277 11.69 -9.47 -16.49
N LYS A 278 12.72 -9.84 -17.23
CA LYS A 278 13.07 -9.14 -18.46
C LYS A 278 12.00 -9.41 -19.52
N GLU A 279 11.48 -8.34 -20.14
CA GLU A 279 10.52 -8.43 -21.25
C GLU A 279 11.19 -8.94 -22.53
#